data_db0db4a4358e7a369a2b12995118ff92
#
_entry.id   db0db4a4358e7a369a2b12995118ff92
#
_cell.length_a   1.000
_cell.length_b   1.000
_cell.length_c   1.000
_cell.angle_alpha   90.00
_cell.angle_beta   90.00
_cell.angle_gamma   90.00
#
_symmetry.space_group_name_H-M   'P 1'
#
loop_
_entity.id
_entity.type
_entity.pdbx_description
1 polymer ?
#
loop_
_entity_poly.entity_id
_entity_poly.type
_entity_poly.pdbx_seq_one_letter_code
_entity_poly.pdbx_strand_id
1 'polypeptide(L)' 'MKILIVEDEPSLRELIQRSLEKERYVVEVAA' A
#
# COMPACT_ATOMS: atom_id res chain seq x y z
N MET A 1 -12.67 -1.60 -3.07
CA MET A 1 -11.83 -2.78 -3.21
C MET A 1 -10.70 -2.71 -2.20
N LYS A 2 -10.38 -3.82 -1.58
CA LYS A 2 -9.33 -3.90 -0.57
C LYS A 2 -8.09 -4.54 -1.18
N ILE A 3 -6.93 -3.95 -0.91
CA ILE A 3 -5.66 -4.41 -1.46
C ILE A 3 -4.69 -4.66 -0.31
N LEU A 4 -4.02 -5.78 -0.35
CA LEU A 4 -2.95 -6.11 0.59
C LEU A 4 -1.60 -5.93 -0.09
N ILE A 5 -0.74 -5.14 0.51
CA ILE A 5 0.63 -4.95 0.05
C ILE A 5 1.57 -5.66 1.01
N VAL A 6 2.40 -6.53 0.45
CA VAL A 6 3.45 -7.19 1.21
C VAL A 6 4.79 -6.70 0.65
N GLU A 7 5.48 -5.87 1.42
CA GLU A 7 6.74 -5.27 1.00
C GLU A 7 7.57 -4.96 2.24
N ASP A 8 8.80 -5.43 2.27
CA ASP A 8 9.68 -5.27 3.43
C ASP A 8 10.49 -3.97 3.42
N GLU A 9 10.52 -3.25 2.31
CA GLU A 9 11.17 -1.95 2.25
C GLU A 9 10.16 -0.85 2.58
N PRO A 10 10.35 -0.12 3.72
CA PRO A 10 9.36 0.87 4.16
C PRO A 10 9.09 1.99 3.15
N SER A 11 10.12 2.48 2.49
CA SER A 11 9.96 3.57 1.53
C SER A 11 9.11 3.15 0.34
N LEU A 12 9.38 2.00 -0.21
CA LEU A 12 8.64 1.48 -1.35
C LEU A 12 7.20 1.13 -0.93
N ARG A 13 7.04 0.51 0.22
CA ARG A 13 5.73 0.16 0.75
C ARG A 13 4.84 1.40 0.89
N GLU A 14 5.39 2.47 1.47
CA GLU A 14 4.64 3.70 1.65
C GLU A 14 4.27 4.35 0.31
N LEU A 15 5.17 4.32 -0.63
CA LEU A 15 4.92 4.88 -1.95
C LEU A 15 3.76 4.17 -2.64
N ILE A 16 3.76 2.85 -2.61
CA ILE A 16 2.69 2.06 -3.20
C ILE A 16 1.36 2.31 -2.47
N GLN A 17 1.40 2.33 -1.15
CA GLN A 17 0.22 2.57 -0.34
C GLN A 17 -0.43 3.90 -0.69
N ARG A 18 0.35 4.96 -0.76
CA ARG A 18 -0.16 6.28 -1.09
C ARG A 18 -0.77 6.34 -2.47
N SER A 19 -0.12 5.70 -3.44
CA SER A 19 -0.62 5.68 -4.81
C SER A 19 -1.98 5.01 -4.89
N LEU A 20 -2.15 3.90 -4.20
CA LEU A 20 -3.42 3.17 -4.21
C LEU A 20 -4.51 3.88 -3.41
N GLU A 21 -4.17 4.48 -2.29
CA GLU A 21 -5.13 5.25 -1.50
C GLU A 21 -5.64 6.46 -2.27
N LYS A 22 -4.81 7.04 -3.09
CA LYS A 22 -5.21 8.15 -3.95
C LYS A 22 -6.30 7.72 -4.93
N GLU A 23 -6.30 6.46 -5.32
CA GLU A 23 -7.32 5.87 -6.19
C GLU A 23 -8.51 5.31 -5.39
N ARG A 24 -8.57 5.61 -4.11
CA ARG A 24 -9.67 5.24 -3.20
C ARG A 24 -9.77 3.75 -2.91
N TYR A 25 -8.69 3.03 -3.03
CA TYR A 25 -8.65 1.66 -2.55
C TYR A 25 -8.42 1.63 -1.04
N VAL A 26 -8.97 0.62 -0.39
CA VAL A 26 -8.64 0.35 1.00
C VAL A 26 -7.38 -0.49 1.00
N VAL A 27 -6.32 0.00 1.65
CA VAL A 27 -5.01 -0.63 1.58
C VAL A 27 -4.57 -1.12 2.95
N GLU A 28 -4.16 -2.39 3.02
CA GLU A 28 -3.47 -2.94 4.17
C GLU A 28 -2.03 -3.21 3.77
N VAL A 29 -1.11 -3.02 4.70
CA VAL A 29 0.31 -3.23 4.44
C VAL A 29 0.88 -4.22 5.44
N ALA A 30 1.83 -5.00 4.96
CA ALA A 30 2.58 -5.95 5.77
C ALA A 30 4.04 -5.95 5.34
N ALA A 31 4.90 -6.28 6.26
CA ALA A 31 6.34 -6.35 6.00
C ALA A 31 6.76 -7.70 5.45
#